data_6eead1f898a3725e39f42daeea4d97eb
#
_entry.id   6eead1f898a3725e39f42daeea4d97eb
#
_cell.length_a   1.000
_cell.length_b   1.000
_cell.length_c   1.000
_cell.angle_alpha   90.00
_cell.angle_beta   90.00
_cell.angle_gamma   90.00
#
_symmetry.space_group_name_H-M   'P 1'
#
loop_
_entity.id
_entity.type
_entity.pdbx_description
1 polymer ?
#
loop_
_entity_poly.entity_id
_entity_poly.type
_entity_poly.pdbx_seq_one_letter_code
_entity_poly.pdbx_strand_id
1 'polypeptide(L)'
;MKSNFLSTKGTWYNRWRMDDTKQSRPVIKRIIDWIKKHYVPLTGLLATIAIIGIASIIYIKNPNILKNLEGYGYAGVFVISVFLNATIILPVSNMTVIIAMGAMLPSPIIVGLVGGIGAGIGEMTGYLAGRTGRGLISKNNVYNRVEKWVKRWGWIAIFVLSIFPFIFDVAGIIAGAMRMPVWKFFVATWLGRTIIYVTVAYLASVGIKALPWLSG
;
A
#
# COMPACT_ATOMS: atom_id res chain seq x y z
N MET A 1 -74.56 1.97 10.33
CA MET A 1 -73.83 1.39 9.24
C MET A 1 -73.24 2.53 8.40
N LYS A 2 -72.17 3.14 8.88
CA LYS A 2 -71.44 4.23 8.21
C LYS A 2 -69.99 4.14 8.66
N SER A 3 -69.08 4.38 7.72
CA SER A 3 -67.68 4.65 7.91
C SER A 3 -66.73 3.49 7.74
N ASN A 4 -66.13 3.39 6.59
CA ASN A 4 -64.74 2.94 6.40
C ASN A 4 -64.28 3.16 4.95
N PHE A 5 -64.50 4.36 4.39
CA PHE A 5 -64.12 4.62 2.97
C PHE A 5 -63.06 5.74 2.81
N LEU A 6 -62.35 6.12 3.88
CA LEU A 6 -61.39 7.26 3.77
C LEU A 6 -59.93 6.94 4.10
N SER A 7 -59.57 5.62 4.21
CA SER A 7 -58.21 5.26 4.61
C SER A 7 -57.25 4.84 3.48
N THR A 8 -57.73 4.71 2.24
CA THR A 8 -56.88 4.17 1.15
C THR A 8 -56.22 5.21 0.22
N LYS A 9 -56.62 6.48 0.31
CA LYS A 9 -56.05 7.53 -0.56
C LYS A 9 -54.69 8.07 -0.10
N GLY A 10 -54.34 7.92 1.18
CA GLY A 10 -53.05 8.38 1.72
C GLY A 10 -51.84 7.54 1.40
N THR A 11 -52.06 6.22 1.17
CA THR A 11 -50.96 5.27 0.97
C THR A 11 -50.38 5.27 -0.45
N TRP A 12 -51.19 5.59 -1.47
CA TRP A 12 -50.75 5.67 -2.85
C TRP A 12 -49.95 6.95 -3.12
N TYR A 13 -50.36 8.12 -2.53
CA TYR A 13 -49.68 9.37 -2.70
C TYR A 13 -48.29 9.39 -2.07
N ASN A 14 -48.09 8.70 -0.97
CA ASN A 14 -46.78 8.57 -0.31
C ASN A 14 -45.84 7.57 -1.04
N ARG A 15 -46.37 6.62 -1.81
CA ARG A 15 -45.55 5.67 -2.58
C ARG A 15 -44.88 6.36 -3.78
N TRP A 16 -45.58 7.28 -4.46
CA TRP A 16 -45.02 8.06 -5.57
C TRP A 16 -43.98 9.08 -5.10
N ARG A 17 -44.09 9.62 -3.89
CA ARG A 17 -43.15 10.59 -3.35
C ARG A 17 -41.85 9.93 -2.84
N MET A 18 -41.83 8.63 -2.55
CA MET A 18 -40.62 7.91 -2.14
C MET A 18 -39.77 7.39 -3.32
N ASP A 19 -40.33 7.29 -4.51
CA ASP A 19 -39.56 6.84 -5.70
C ASP A 19 -38.78 7.99 -6.37
N ASP A 20 -39.21 9.25 -6.19
CA ASP A 20 -38.49 10.41 -6.74
C ASP A 20 -37.24 10.79 -5.94
N THR A 21 -37.00 10.20 -4.78
CA THR A 21 -35.78 10.46 -3.98
C THR A 21 -34.60 9.52 -4.33
N LYS A 22 -34.74 8.62 -5.29
CA LYS A 22 -33.58 8.09 -6.01
C LYS A 22 -33.10 9.15 -7.02
N GLN A 23 -32.79 10.32 -6.51
CA GLN A 23 -32.12 11.40 -7.19
C GLN A 23 -30.91 10.80 -7.90
N SER A 24 -31.00 10.58 -9.19
CA SER A 24 -29.91 10.17 -10.06
C SER A 24 -28.74 11.11 -9.74
N ARG A 25 -27.73 10.60 -9.05
CA ARG A 25 -26.52 11.40 -8.76
C ARG A 25 -26.08 12.01 -10.08
N PRO A 26 -25.97 13.35 -10.18
CA PRO A 26 -25.68 14.00 -11.44
C PRO A 26 -24.44 13.34 -12.05
N VAL A 27 -24.48 13.07 -13.34
CA VAL A 27 -23.42 12.38 -14.11
C VAL A 27 -22.04 12.95 -13.74
N ILE A 28 -21.96 14.25 -13.51
CA ILE A 28 -20.78 14.97 -13.06
C ILE A 28 -20.24 14.42 -11.71
N LYS A 29 -21.10 14.14 -10.74
CA LYS A 29 -20.64 13.53 -9.47
C LYS A 29 -20.09 12.12 -9.68
N ARG A 30 -20.72 11.31 -10.57
CA ARG A 30 -20.19 9.98 -10.92
C ARG A 30 -18.80 10.07 -11.57
N ILE A 31 -18.62 11.03 -12.48
CA ILE A 31 -17.34 11.27 -13.16
C ILE A 31 -16.30 11.75 -12.15
N ILE A 32 -16.63 12.67 -11.26
CA ILE A 32 -15.73 13.18 -10.22
C ILE A 32 -15.35 12.05 -9.24
N ASP A 33 -16.30 11.23 -8.80
CA ASP A 33 -16.05 10.10 -7.90
C ASP A 33 -15.21 9.01 -8.59
N TRP A 34 -15.43 8.79 -9.90
CA TRP A 34 -14.62 7.90 -10.72
C TRP A 34 -13.19 8.43 -10.89
N ILE A 35 -13.02 9.71 -11.23
CA ILE A 35 -11.72 10.38 -11.34
C ILE A 35 -10.99 10.34 -9.99
N LYS A 36 -11.64 10.71 -8.89
CA LYS A 36 -11.04 10.64 -7.55
C LYS A 36 -10.61 9.23 -7.17
N LYS A 37 -11.39 8.22 -7.55
CA LYS A 37 -11.09 6.81 -7.27
C LYS A 37 -9.90 6.29 -8.07
N HIS A 38 -9.70 6.76 -9.30
CA HIS A 38 -8.64 6.30 -10.22
C HIS A 38 -7.45 7.27 -10.30
N TYR A 39 -7.62 8.53 -9.88
CA TYR A 39 -6.55 9.54 -9.91
C TYR A 39 -5.37 9.15 -9.00
N VAL A 40 -5.65 8.67 -7.81
CA VAL A 40 -4.61 8.28 -6.83
C VAL A 40 -3.72 7.13 -7.35
N PRO A 41 -4.25 6.00 -7.88
CA PRO A 41 -3.38 4.96 -8.43
C PRO A 41 -2.69 5.39 -9.74
N LEU A 42 -3.30 6.24 -10.56
CA LEU A 42 -2.72 6.71 -11.82
C LEU A 42 -1.55 7.67 -11.57
N THR A 43 -1.67 8.61 -10.64
CA THR A 43 -0.57 9.50 -10.24
C THR A 43 0.59 8.75 -9.63
N GLY A 44 0.31 7.71 -8.84
CA GLY A 44 1.33 6.82 -8.30
C GLY A 44 2.08 6.06 -9.39
N LEU A 45 1.37 5.52 -10.36
CA LEU A 45 1.97 4.85 -11.52
C LEU A 45 2.87 5.81 -12.33
N LEU A 46 2.38 7.02 -12.61
CA LEU A 46 3.15 8.04 -13.33
C LEU A 46 4.38 8.49 -12.53
N ALA A 47 4.25 8.69 -11.21
CA ALA A 47 5.38 9.01 -10.34
C ALA A 47 6.42 7.88 -10.33
N THR A 48 5.98 6.64 -10.27
CA THR A 48 6.86 5.46 -10.34
C THR A 48 7.62 5.40 -11.67
N ILE A 49 6.93 5.59 -12.80
CA ILE A 49 7.56 5.62 -14.14
C ILE A 49 8.55 6.79 -14.24
N ALA A 50 8.20 7.97 -13.70
CA ALA A 50 9.08 9.13 -13.68
C ALA A 50 10.36 8.87 -12.86
N ILE A 51 10.23 8.26 -11.68
CA ILE A 51 11.37 7.91 -10.83
C ILE A 51 12.29 6.92 -11.55
N ILE A 52 11.73 5.87 -12.17
CA ILE A 52 12.50 4.89 -12.93
C ILE A 52 13.18 5.57 -14.12
N GLY A 53 12.49 6.44 -14.86
CA GLY A 53 13.04 7.17 -15.98
C GLY A 53 14.20 8.08 -15.57
N ILE A 54 14.03 8.86 -14.50
CA ILE A 54 15.09 9.74 -13.96
C ILE A 54 16.29 8.92 -13.50
N ALA A 55 16.08 7.84 -12.75
CA ALA A 55 17.13 6.95 -12.27
C ALA A 55 17.91 6.34 -13.45
N SER A 56 17.20 5.90 -14.50
CA SER A 56 17.82 5.34 -15.72
C SER A 56 18.64 6.37 -16.47
N ILE A 57 18.16 7.62 -16.59
CA ILE A 57 18.89 8.71 -17.27
C ILE A 57 20.17 9.05 -16.48
N ILE A 58 20.09 9.12 -15.15
CA ILE A 58 21.25 9.39 -14.28
C ILE A 58 22.28 8.26 -14.43
N TYR A 59 21.84 7.00 -14.47
CA TYR A 59 22.71 5.85 -14.66
C TYR A 59 23.46 5.90 -16.01
N ILE A 60 22.72 6.14 -17.11
CA ILE A 60 23.30 6.22 -18.46
C ILE A 60 24.32 7.37 -18.60
N LYS A 61 24.01 8.54 -18.00
CA LYS A 61 24.90 9.72 -18.10
C LYS A 61 26.15 9.66 -17.24
N ASN A 62 26.09 8.97 -16.09
CA ASN A 62 27.16 8.94 -15.10
C ASN A 62 27.30 7.58 -14.41
N PRO A 63 27.78 6.55 -15.10
CA PRO A 63 27.92 5.20 -14.51
C PRO A 63 28.87 5.17 -13.29
N ASN A 64 29.80 6.13 -13.19
CA ASN A 64 30.73 6.24 -12.07
C ASN A 64 30.10 6.83 -10.78
N ILE A 65 28.94 7.50 -10.87
CA ILE A 65 28.23 8.00 -9.68
C ILE A 65 27.86 6.83 -8.75
N LEU A 66 27.49 5.70 -9.31
CA LEU A 66 27.10 4.52 -8.51
C LEU A 66 28.30 3.91 -7.76
N LYS A 67 29.50 3.90 -8.38
CA LYS A 67 30.71 3.40 -7.70
C LYS A 67 31.08 4.26 -6.49
N ASN A 68 30.91 5.58 -6.61
CA ASN A 68 31.18 6.50 -5.50
C ASN A 68 30.05 6.54 -4.45
N LEU A 69 28.85 6.05 -4.79
CA LEU A 69 27.66 6.07 -3.94
C LEU A 69 27.30 4.70 -3.36
N GLU A 70 28.14 3.66 -3.51
CA GLU A 70 27.82 2.31 -3.00
C GLU A 70 27.35 2.32 -1.54
N GLY A 71 28.07 3.04 -0.66
CA GLY A 71 27.67 3.18 0.74
C GLY A 71 26.42 4.04 0.95
N TYR A 72 26.28 5.12 0.17
CA TYR A 72 25.11 6.01 0.23
C TYR A 72 23.89 5.38 -0.44
N GLY A 73 24.07 4.50 -1.45
CA GLY A 73 22.99 3.79 -2.11
C GLY A 73 22.16 2.94 -1.16
N TYR A 74 22.80 2.22 -0.28
CA TYR A 74 22.11 1.42 0.74
C TYR A 74 21.42 2.30 1.80
N ALA A 75 22.07 3.39 2.24
CA ALA A 75 21.46 4.37 3.12
C ALA A 75 20.23 5.04 2.46
N GLY A 76 20.34 5.36 1.16
CA GLY A 76 19.21 5.86 0.37
C GLY A 76 18.04 4.90 0.31
N VAL A 77 18.31 3.62 0.06
CA VAL A 77 17.27 2.56 0.10
C VAL A 77 16.58 2.53 1.46
N PHE A 78 17.34 2.59 2.55
CA PHE A 78 16.77 2.62 3.90
C PHE A 78 15.83 3.80 4.10
N VAL A 79 16.33 5.03 3.87
CA VAL A 79 15.57 6.26 4.07
C VAL A 79 14.31 6.29 3.20
N ILE A 80 14.44 5.99 1.91
CA ILE A 80 13.29 5.95 0.99
C ILE A 80 12.29 4.89 1.43
N SER A 81 12.75 3.71 1.86
CA SER A 81 11.86 2.64 2.34
C SER A 81 11.10 3.05 3.60
N VAL A 82 11.73 3.78 4.53
CA VAL A 82 11.04 4.35 5.70
C VAL A 82 9.94 5.30 5.24
N PHE A 83 10.27 6.27 4.39
CA PHE A 83 9.31 7.30 3.95
C PHE A 83 8.15 6.72 3.14
N LEU A 84 8.42 5.86 2.17
CA LEU A 84 7.36 5.28 1.32
C LEU A 84 6.41 4.39 2.12
N ASN A 85 6.90 3.62 3.08
CA ASN A 85 6.05 2.78 3.91
C ASN A 85 5.43 3.55 5.09
N ALA A 86 5.98 4.70 5.50
CA ALA A 86 5.37 5.58 6.49
C ALA A 86 4.16 6.33 5.93
N THR A 87 4.11 6.53 4.62
CA THR A 87 3.09 7.35 3.97
C THR A 87 1.96 6.47 3.43
N ILE A 88 0.88 6.35 4.18
CA ILE A 88 -0.33 5.57 3.80
C ILE A 88 -1.00 6.13 2.51
N ILE A 89 -0.70 7.37 2.14
CA ILE A 89 -1.40 8.12 1.08
C ILE A 89 -0.67 8.04 -0.26
N LEU A 90 0.64 7.78 -0.28
CA LEU A 90 1.41 7.74 -1.53
C LEU A 90 1.31 6.35 -2.18
N PRO A 91 0.72 6.26 -3.39
CA PRO A 91 0.57 4.98 -4.09
C PRO A 91 1.87 4.52 -4.78
N VAL A 92 3.02 5.07 -4.38
CA VAL A 92 4.32 4.65 -4.89
C VAL A 92 4.75 3.39 -4.16
N SER A 93 4.83 2.30 -4.88
CA SER A 93 5.26 1.02 -4.30
C SER A 93 6.76 1.06 -3.99
N ASN A 94 7.12 0.88 -2.72
CA ASN A 94 8.53 0.71 -2.33
C ASN A 94 9.18 -0.48 -3.06
N MET A 95 8.40 -1.46 -3.49
CA MET A 95 8.87 -2.59 -4.29
C MET A 95 9.57 -2.14 -5.58
N THR A 96 9.10 -1.06 -6.24
CA THR A 96 9.75 -0.49 -7.43
C THR A 96 11.15 0.00 -7.12
N VAL A 97 11.33 0.67 -5.98
CA VAL A 97 12.66 1.15 -5.54
C VAL A 97 13.57 -0.03 -5.24
N ILE A 98 13.07 -1.07 -4.59
CA ILE A 98 13.82 -2.29 -4.29
C ILE A 98 14.25 -3.02 -5.57
N ILE A 99 13.38 -3.11 -6.58
CA ILE A 99 13.69 -3.69 -7.89
C ILE A 99 14.82 -2.89 -8.55
N ALA A 100 14.66 -1.56 -8.67
CA ALA A 100 15.63 -0.71 -9.32
C ALA A 100 16.99 -0.77 -8.62
N MET A 101 17.03 -0.61 -7.31
CA MET A 101 18.27 -0.62 -6.53
C MET A 101 18.90 -2.02 -6.41
N GLY A 102 18.08 -3.08 -6.38
CA GLY A 102 18.57 -4.47 -6.40
C GLY A 102 19.26 -4.83 -7.72
N ALA A 103 18.82 -4.22 -8.80
CA ALA A 103 19.43 -4.37 -10.12
C ALA A 103 20.73 -3.54 -10.30
N MET A 104 20.81 -2.38 -9.63
CA MET A 104 21.89 -1.41 -9.80
C MET A 104 23.02 -1.56 -8.78
N LEU A 105 22.72 -1.96 -7.52
CA LEU A 105 23.72 -2.05 -6.47
C LEU A 105 24.40 -3.42 -6.46
N PRO A 106 25.68 -3.49 -6.01
CA PRO A 106 26.49 -4.72 -6.04
C PRO A 106 25.88 -5.90 -5.28
N SER A 107 25.23 -5.62 -4.14
CA SER A 107 24.60 -6.67 -3.30
C SER A 107 23.09 -6.49 -3.19
N PRO A 108 22.30 -7.23 -3.99
CA PRO A 108 20.84 -7.22 -3.90
C PRO A 108 20.33 -7.72 -2.55
N ILE A 109 21.09 -8.57 -1.87
CA ILE A 109 20.73 -9.07 -0.53
C ILE A 109 20.75 -7.92 0.47
N ILE A 110 21.78 -7.07 0.45
CA ILE A 110 21.86 -5.91 1.34
C ILE A 110 20.73 -4.92 1.03
N VAL A 111 20.40 -4.71 -0.25
CA VAL A 111 19.24 -3.87 -0.64
C VAL A 111 17.95 -4.37 0.01
N GLY A 112 17.69 -5.68 -0.07
CA GLY A 112 16.49 -6.28 0.53
C GLY A 112 16.48 -6.21 2.06
N LEU A 113 17.61 -6.45 2.71
CA LEU A 113 17.75 -6.35 4.18
C LEU A 113 17.48 -4.93 4.67
N VAL A 114 18.19 -3.97 4.09
CA VAL A 114 18.10 -2.56 4.49
C VAL A 114 16.73 -1.97 4.16
N GLY A 115 16.18 -2.30 2.98
CA GLY A 115 14.83 -1.94 2.59
C GLY A 115 13.77 -2.54 3.51
N GLY A 116 13.96 -3.81 3.92
CA GLY A 116 13.06 -4.50 4.85
C GLY A 116 13.02 -3.86 6.24
N ILE A 117 14.19 -3.45 6.77
CA ILE A 117 14.26 -2.72 8.06
C ILE A 117 13.56 -1.37 7.92
N GLY A 118 13.86 -0.62 6.85
CA GLY A 118 13.22 0.68 6.58
C GLY A 118 11.70 0.56 6.45
N ALA A 119 11.22 -0.45 5.73
CA ALA A 119 9.80 -0.72 5.61
C ALA A 119 9.16 -1.06 6.97
N GLY A 120 9.78 -1.91 7.77
CA GLY A 120 9.30 -2.25 9.10
C GLY A 120 9.11 -1.02 10.00
N ILE A 121 10.05 -0.07 9.94
CA ILE A 121 9.96 1.21 10.66
C ILE A 121 8.83 2.07 10.08
N GLY A 122 8.75 2.21 8.75
CA GLY A 122 7.73 3.00 8.08
C GLY A 122 6.30 2.51 8.41
N GLU A 123 6.07 1.22 8.40
CA GLU A 123 4.77 0.60 8.70
C GLU A 123 4.28 0.85 10.14
N MET A 124 5.17 1.28 11.05
CA MET A 124 4.78 1.67 12.40
C MET A 124 3.80 2.84 12.41
N THR A 125 3.82 3.70 11.38
CA THR A 125 2.86 4.82 11.26
C THR A 125 1.43 4.30 11.09
N GLY A 126 1.20 3.30 10.22
CA GLY A 126 -0.08 2.63 10.04
C GLY A 126 -0.56 1.95 11.33
N TYR A 127 0.34 1.26 12.02
CA TYR A 127 0.06 0.66 13.31
C TYR A 127 -0.35 1.71 14.36
N LEU A 128 0.39 2.83 14.47
CA LEU A 128 0.07 3.92 15.39
C LEU A 128 -1.26 4.59 15.05
N ALA A 129 -1.53 4.83 13.76
CA ALA A 129 -2.82 5.34 13.30
C ALA A 129 -3.99 4.43 13.72
N GLY A 130 -3.82 3.11 13.58
CA GLY A 130 -4.81 2.14 14.06
C GLY A 130 -4.98 2.14 15.57
N ARG A 131 -3.89 2.32 16.32
CA ARG A 131 -3.89 2.32 17.79
C ARG A 131 -4.60 3.54 18.36
N THR A 132 -4.46 4.71 17.74
CA THR A 132 -5.08 5.97 18.15
C THR A 132 -6.47 6.18 17.57
N GLY A 133 -6.70 5.75 16.31
CA GLY A 133 -7.92 6.00 15.55
C GLY A 133 -9.00 4.90 15.63
N ARG A 134 -9.02 4.08 16.66
CA ARG A 134 -9.89 2.89 16.78
C ARG A 134 -11.38 3.11 16.48
N GLY A 135 -11.91 4.29 16.80
CA GLY A 135 -13.32 4.63 16.59
C GLY A 135 -13.67 5.16 15.19
N LEU A 136 -12.65 5.49 14.38
CA LEU A 136 -12.82 6.15 13.07
C LEU A 136 -12.66 5.19 11.88
N ILE A 137 -12.35 3.92 12.14
CA ILE A 137 -12.04 2.94 11.09
C ILE A 137 -13.33 2.42 10.46
N SER A 138 -13.54 2.73 9.18
CA SER A 138 -14.64 2.17 8.40
C SER A 138 -14.42 0.66 8.16
N LYS A 139 -15.32 -0.17 8.68
CA LYS A 139 -15.27 -1.62 8.53
C LYS A 139 -15.84 -2.01 7.18
N ASN A 140 -14.97 -2.38 6.25
CA ASN A 140 -15.34 -2.97 4.97
C ASN A 140 -15.06 -4.49 4.95
N ASN A 141 -15.42 -5.17 3.86
CA ASN A 141 -15.24 -6.62 3.74
C ASN A 141 -13.77 -7.07 3.86
N VAL A 142 -12.81 -6.26 3.36
CA VAL A 142 -11.38 -6.54 3.47
C VAL A 142 -10.94 -6.42 4.94
N TYR A 143 -11.34 -5.34 5.61
CA TYR A 143 -11.06 -5.14 7.04
C TYR A 143 -11.55 -6.32 7.87
N ASN A 144 -12.82 -6.74 7.70
CA ASN A 144 -13.41 -7.84 8.45
C ASN A 144 -12.68 -9.18 8.22
N ARG A 145 -12.20 -9.44 7.00
CA ARG A 145 -11.43 -10.65 6.67
C ARG A 145 -10.06 -10.64 7.34
N VAL A 146 -9.32 -9.53 7.22
CA VAL A 146 -8.01 -9.37 7.84
C VAL A 146 -8.11 -9.40 9.36
N GLU A 147 -9.13 -8.74 9.96
CA GLU A 147 -9.38 -8.78 11.39
C GLU A 147 -9.59 -10.21 11.91
N LYS A 148 -10.36 -11.04 11.17
CA LYS A 148 -10.54 -12.47 11.52
C LYS A 148 -9.22 -13.23 11.49
N TRP A 149 -8.37 -12.97 10.49
CA TRP A 149 -7.07 -13.62 10.40
C TRP A 149 -6.14 -13.21 11.53
N VAL A 150 -6.05 -11.91 11.82
CA VAL A 150 -5.23 -11.39 12.92
C VAL A 150 -5.75 -11.89 14.28
N LYS A 151 -7.06 -12.00 14.48
CA LYS A 151 -7.64 -12.61 15.70
C LYS A 151 -7.27 -14.08 15.85
N ARG A 152 -7.21 -14.83 14.76
CA ARG A 152 -6.96 -16.28 14.79
C ARG A 152 -5.48 -16.61 14.91
N TRP A 153 -4.61 -15.92 14.16
CA TRP A 153 -3.20 -16.26 13.99
C TRP A 153 -2.23 -15.26 14.63
N GLY A 154 -2.75 -14.15 15.16
CA GLY A 154 -1.95 -13.13 15.83
C GLY A 154 -0.85 -12.54 14.95
N TRP A 155 0.40 -12.54 15.45
CA TRP A 155 1.56 -12.00 14.77
C TRP A 155 1.95 -12.79 13.50
N ILE A 156 1.62 -14.08 13.44
CA ILE A 156 1.85 -14.92 12.25
C ILE A 156 1.01 -14.41 11.08
N ALA A 157 -0.24 -13.98 11.32
CA ALA A 157 -1.06 -13.36 10.27
C ALA A 157 -0.40 -12.08 9.71
N ILE A 158 0.18 -11.25 10.58
CA ILE A 158 0.91 -10.04 10.16
C ILE A 158 2.13 -10.41 9.33
N PHE A 159 2.90 -11.42 9.73
CA PHE A 159 4.04 -11.91 8.97
C PHE A 159 3.63 -12.37 7.56
N VAL A 160 2.62 -13.22 7.44
CA VAL A 160 2.13 -13.71 6.13
C VAL A 160 1.59 -12.55 5.28
N LEU A 161 0.79 -11.66 5.88
CA LEU A 161 0.24 -10.51 5.16
C LEU A 161 1.31 -9.52 4.72
N SER A 162 2.44 -9.41 5.44
CA SER A 162 3.54 -8.50 5.07
C SER A 162 4.29 -8.93 3.80
N ILE A 163 4.16 -10.18 3.41
CA ILE A 163 4.67 -10.68 2.12
C ILE A 163 3.80 -10.14 0.96
N PHE A 164 2.51 -9.83 1.22
CA PHE A 164 1.57 -9.31 0.21
C PHE A 164 1.38 -7.79 0.39
N PRO A 165 2.03 -6.94 -0.43
CA PRO A 165 2.09 -5.49 -0.20
C PRO A 165 0.73 -4.79 -0.21
N PHE A 166 -0.22 -5.23 -1.05
CA PHE A 166 -1.50 -4.53 -1.27
C PHE A 166 -2.51 -4.62 -0.10
N ILE A 167 -2.39 -5.63 0.75
CA ILE A 167 -3.35 -5.88 1.85
C ILE A 167 -2.75 -5.41 3.18
N PHE A 168 -1.44 -5.17 3.20
CA PHE A 168 -0.70 -4.97 4.43
C PHE A 168 -1.03 -3.66 5.15
N ASP A 169 -1.32 -2.56 4.43
CA ASP A 169 -1.69 -1.27 5.05
C ASP A 169 -2.91 -1.42 5.97
N VAL A 170 -3.90 -2.20 5.52
CA VAL A 170 -5.08 -2.53 6.34
C VAL A 170 -4.68 -3.39 7.54
N ALA A 171 -3.75 -4.33 7.37
CA ALA A 171 -3.30 -5.20 8.46
C ALA A 171 -2.56 -4.42 9.56
N GLY A 172 -1.74 -3.43 9.20
CA GLY A 172 -1.07 -2.54 10.14
C GLY A 172 -2.06 -1.76 11.01
N ILE A 173 -3.05 -1.14 10.40
CA ILE A 173 -4.12 -0.42 11.10
C ILE A 173 -4.90 -1.37 12.03
N ILE A 174 -5.23 -2.58 11.58
CA ILE A 174 -5.97 -3.57 12.39
C ILE A 174 -5.12 -4.03 13.58
N ALA A 175 -3.84 -4.35 13.38
CA ALA A 175 -2.93 -4.75 14.44
C ALA A 175 -2.81 -3.67 15.52
N GLY A 176 -2.72 -2.38 15.11
CA GLY A 176 -2.74 -1.23 15.99
C GLY A 176 -4.07 -1.11 16.77
N ALA A 177 -5.21 -1.20 16.07
CA ALA A 177 -6.53 -1.14 16.68
C ALA A 177 -6.78 -2.28 17.69
N MET A 178 -6.23 -3.45 17.43
CA MET A 178 -6.28 -4.61 18.34
C MET A 178 -5.25 -4.52 19.50
N ARG A 179 -4.44 -3.46 19.55
CA ARG A 179 -3.39 -3.27 20.55
C ARG A 179 -2.39 -4.43 20.62
N MET A 180 -2.04 -5.00 19.47
CA MET A 180 -0.97 -5.98 19.40
C MET A 180 0.32 -5.41 20.00
N PRO A 181 1.14 -6.18 20.74
CA PRO A 181 2.43 -5.68 21.23
C PRO A 181 3.30 -5.17 20.07
N VAL A 182 3.82 -3.94 20.20
CA VAL A 182 4.58 -3.22 19.17
C VAL A 182 5.72 -4.06 18.61
N TRP A 183 6.49 -4.71 19.47
CA TRP A 183 7.63 -5.53 19.06
C TRP A 183 7.22 -6.74 18.21
N LYS A 184 6.05 -7.40 18.50
CA LYS A 184 5.52 -8.51 17.70
C LYS A 184 5.11 -8.04 16.31
N PHE A 185 4.47 -6.88 16.23
CA PHE A 185 4.13 -6.26 14.95
C PHE A 185 5.38 -5.93 14.15
N PHE A 186 6.35 -5.23 14.77
CA PHE A 186 7.59 -4.83 14.10
C PHE A 186 8.37 -6.04 13.57
N VAL A 187 8.63 -7.04 14.41
CA VAL A 187 9.41 -8.24 13.99
C VAL A 187 8.69 -9.00 12.87
N ALA A 188 7.37 -9.19 12.98
CA ALA A 188 6.59 -9.87 11.93
C ALA A 188 6.65 -9.13 10.60
N THR A 189 6.48 -7.80 10.63
CA THR A 189 6.55 -6.95 9.44
C THR A 189 7.94 -6.92 8.84
N TRP A 190 8.96 -6.69 9.66
CA TRP A 190 10.35 -6.66 9.23
C TRP A 190 10.75 -7.98 8.53
N LEU A 191 10.50 -9.12 9.16
CA LEU A 191 10.84 -10.41 8.57
C LEU A 191 10.12 -10.65 7.24
N GLY A 192 8.82 -10.42 7.17
CA GLY A 192 8.06 -10.63 5.95
C GLY A 192 8.46 -9.67 4.82
N ARG A 193 8.67 -8.38 5.13
CA ARG A 193 9.19 -7.40 4.16
C ARG A 193 10.61 -7.74 3.70
N THR A 194 11.48 -8.18 4.60
CA THR A 194 12.83 -8.57 4.25
C THR A 194 12.84 -9.76 3.29
N ILE A 195 12.06 -10.79 3.54
CA ILE A 195 11.98 -11.96 2.65
C ILE A 195 11.57 -11.55 1.25
N ILE A 196 10.47 -10.81 1.09
CA ILE A 196 10.00 -10.41 -0.24
C ILE A 196 10.98 -9.46 -0.93
N TYR A 197 11.57 -8.51 -0.20
CA TYR A 197 12.49 -7.54 -0.77
C TYR A 197 13.82 -8.15 -1.18
N VAL A 198 14.39 -9.07 -0.40
CA VAL A 198 15.59 -9.84 -0.79
C VAL A 198 15.29 -10.66 -2.03
N THR A 199 14.14 -11.35 -2.07
CA THR A 199 13.75 -12.17 -3.22
C THR A 199 13.62 -11.32 -4.48
N VAL A 200 12.91 -10.19 -4.41
CA VAL A 200 12.65 -9.33 -5.56
C VAL A 200 13.92 -8.61 -6.03
N ALA A 201 14.75 -8.11 -5.10
CA ALA A 201 16.03 -7.49 -5.42
C ALA A 201 16.98 -8.49 -6.11
N TYR A 202 17.03 -9.72 -5.61
CA TYR A 202 17.84 -10.78 -6.20
C TYR A 202 17.36 -11.15 -7.61
N LEU A 203 16.07 -11.35 -7.81
CA LEU A 203 15.49 -11.63 -9.12
C LEU A 203 15.74 -10.48 -10.10
N ALA A 204 15.65 -9.24 -9.68
CA ALA A 204 15.98 -8.08 -10.51
C ALA A 204 17.45 -8.04 -10.93
N SER A 205 18.36 -8.33 -10.00
CA SER A 205 19.81 -8.45 -10.29
C SER A 205 20.11 -9.53 -11.32
N VAL A 206 19.50 -10.73 -11.17
CA VAL A 206 19.68 -11.84 -12.11
C VAL A 206 19.04 -11.51 -13.46
N GLY A 207 17.85 -10.92 -13.47
CA GLY A 207 17.14 -10.53 -14.69
C GLY A 207 17.94 -9.56 -15.55
N ILE A 208 18.56 -8.55 -14.96
CA ILE A 208 19.42 -7.59 -15.71
C ILE A 208 20.67 -8.29 -16.25
N LYS A 209 21.32 -9.12 -15.45
CA LYS A 209 22.50 -9.88 -15.91
C LYS A 209 22.20 -10.88 -17.04
N ALA A 210 20.96 -11.37 -17.12
CA ALA A 210 20.51 -12.25 -18.20
C ALA A 210 20.25 -11.53 -19.52
N LEU A 211 20.26 -10.20 -19.56
CA LEU A 211 20.04 -9.37 -20.74
C LEU A 211 21.36 -8.67 -21.14
N PRO A 212 22.22 -9.29 -21.99
CA PRO A 212 23.57 -8.79 -22.30
C PRO A 212 23.60 -7.36 -22.88
N TRP A 213 22.53 -6.95 -23.54
CA TRP A 213 22.40 -5.61 -24.12
C TRP A 213 22.09 -4.51 -23.10
N LEU A 214 21.75 -4.86 -21.85
CA LEU A 214 21.57 -3.94 -20.73
C LEU A 214 22.79 -3.90 -19.80
N SER A 215 23.69 -4.87 -19.89
CA SER A 215 24.85 -5.02 -19.01
C SER A 215 26.16 -4.51 -19.61
N GLY A 216 26.11 -3.95 -20.86
CA GLY A 216 27.27 -3.41 -21.59
C GLY A 216 27.72 -2.05 -21.11
#